data_6867cc05bff7d172ff6781f4b8752d9b
#
_entry.id   6867cc05bff7d172ff6781f4b8752d9b
#
_cell.length_a   1.000
_cell.length_b   1.000
_cell.length_c   1.000
_cell.angle_alpha   90.00
_cell.angle_beta   90.00
_cell.angle_gamma   90.00
#
_symmetry.space_group_name_H-M   'P 1'
#
loop_
_entity.id
_entity.type
_entity.pdbx_description
1 polymer ?
#
loop_
_entity_poly.entity_id
_entity_poly.type
_entity_poly.pdbx_seq_one_letter_code
_entity_poly.pdbx_strand_id
1 'polypeptide(L)'
;LVMSGLGIATSWVPMVFAIFISEIKCTWFRKFVQTFTTIPNFISWVLVYAIAYAIFSTDGFLNGFLTMITGSNHATNYLMGDNGTWFKMLAWGMWKGTGWSAIIYIAAISGIDVQLYEAATVDGAGRFQKMWYITLPGLLPTYCVLLLMAVAGILSNGMDQYLVFETANNSGTIEVLDLYVYKPVSYTHLRAH
;
A
#
# COMPACT_ATOMS: atom_id res chain seq x y z
N LEU A 1 -6.23 15.83 -3.71
CA LEU A 1 -7.35 15.55 -2.80
C LEU A 1 -7.88 14.13 -2.94
N VAL A 2 -8.14 13.61 -4.16
CA VAL A 2 -8.69 12.25 -4.36
C VAL A 2 -7.75 11.19 -3.77
N MET A 3 -6.45 11.24 -4.07
CA MET A 3 -5.48 10.26 -3.55
C MET A 3 -5.31 10.32 -2.04
N SER A 4 -5.30 11.52 -1.48
CA SER A 4 -5.25 11.69 -0.02
C SER A 4 -6.50 11.10 0.65
N GLY A 5 -7.67 11.35 0.07
CA GLY A 5 -8.92 10.75 0.55
C GLY A 5 -8.93 9.22 0.47
N LEU A 6 -8.46 8.65 -0.64
CA LEU A 6 -8.33 7.20 -0.82
C LEU A 6 -7.28 6.60 0.14
N GLY A 7 -6.16 7.28 0.36
CA GLY A 7 -5.14 6.88 1.33
C GLY A 7 -5.68 6.82 2.75
N ILE A 8 -6.45 7.83 3.17
CA ILE A 8 -7.12 7.83 4.48
C ILE A 8 -8.17 6.71 4.55
N ALA A 9 -8.99 6.57 3.51
CA ALA A 9 -10.02 5.52 3.46
C ALA A 9 -9.44 4.11 3.55
N THR A 10 -8.20 3.88 3.12
CA THR A 10 -7.50 2.58 3.16
C THR A 10 -6.51 2.44 4.31
N SER A 11 -6.39 3.43 5.17
CA SER A 11 -5.43 3.46 6.30
C SER A 11 -5.61 2.33 7.32
N TRP A 12 -6.79 1.71 7.38
CA TRP A 12 -7.09 0.55 8.23
C TRP A 12 -6.50 -0.77 7.71
N VAL A 13 -6.13 -0.85 6.41
CA VAL A 13 -5.66 -2.09 5.77
C VAL A 13 -4.41 -2.66 6.43
N PRO A 14 -3.35 -1.88 6.73
CA PRO A 14 -2.18 -2.39 7.46
C PRO A 14 -2.51 -2.93 8.85
N MET A 15 -3.49 -2.34 9.55
CA MET A 15 -3.95 -2.80 10.86
C MET A 15 -4.58 -4.18 10.76
N VAL A 16 -5.52 -4.37 9.83
CA VAL A 16 -6.16 -5.68 9.59
C VAL A 16 -5.13 -6.72 9.17
N PHE A 17 -4.20 -6.34 8.28
CA PHE A 17 -3.13 -7.22 7.85
C PHE A 17 -2.23 -7.65 9.02
N ALA A 18 -1.88 -6.74 9.94
CA ALA A 18 -1.12 -7.03 11.14
C ALA A 18 -1.85 -8.02 12.08
N ILE A 19 -3.17 -7.83 12.25
CA ILE A 19 -4.00 -8.76 13.03
C ILE A 19 -3.94 -10.17 12.43
N PHE A 20 -4.13 -10.31 11.12
CA PHE A 20 -4.03 -11.61 10.46
C PHE A 20 -2.66 -12.26 10.61
N ILE A 21 -1.57 -11.49 10.45
CA ILE A 21 -0.21 -12.00 10.66
C ILE A 21 -0.01 -12.47 12.11
N SER A 22 -0.52 -11.72 13.10
CA SER A 22 -0.36 -12.08 14.51
C SER A 22 -1.06 -13.40 14.88
N GLU A 23 -2.13 -13.77 14.16
CA GLU A 23 -2.88 -15.00 14.35
C GLU A 23 -2.20 -16.26 13.75
N ILE A 24 -1.15 -16.08 12.95
CA ILE A 24 -0.40 -17.21 12.37
C ILE A 24 0.35 -17.94 13.47
N LYS A 25 -0.04 -19.20 13.74
CA LYS A 25 0.57 -20.03 14.79
C LYS A 25 2.00 -20.45 14.47
N CYS A 26 2.32 -20.69 13.19
CA CYS A 26 3.65 -21.10 12.78
C CYS A 26 4.59 -19.88 12.77
N THR A 27 5.51 -19.82 13.73
CA THR A 27 6.44 -18.70 13.91
C THR A 27 7.33 -18.45 12.70
N TRP A 28 7.79 -19.52 12.03
CA TRP A 28 8.60 -19.44 10.83
C TRP A 28 7.81 -18.81 9.68
N PHE A 29 6.58 -19.28 9.45
CA PHE A 29 5.72 -18.76 8.39
C PHE A 29 5.32 -17.30 8.65
N ARG A 30 5.01 -16.95 9.90
CA ARG A 30 4.73 -15.56 10.31
C ARG A 30 5.89 -14.63 9.96
N LYS A 31 7.13 -15.00 10.35
CA LYS A 31 8.35 -14.24 10.03
C LYS A 31 8.57 -14.13 8.52
N PHE A 32 8.37 -15.23 7.79
CA PHE A 32 8.51 -15.25 6.34
C PHE A 32 7.54 -14.27 5.66
N VAL A 33 6.24 -14.33 6.00
CA VAL A 33 5.22 -13.42 5.45
C VAL A 33 5.55 -11.98 5.80
N GLN A 34 5.90 -11.70 7.05
CA GLN A 34 6.27 -10.35 7.50
C GLN A 34 7.48 -9.81 6.72
N THR A 35 8.55 -10.57 6.58
CA THR A 35 9.75 -10.17 5.84
C THR A 35 9.41 -9.95 4.37
N PHE A 36 8.72 -10.90 3.74
CA PHE A 36 8.37 -10.81 2.32
C PHE A 36 7.51 -9.59 1.99
N THR A 37 6.54 -9.26 2.85
CA THR A 37 5.67 -8.09 2.64
C THR A 37 6.36 -6.77 2.99
N THR A 38 7.44 -6.79 3.74
CA THR A 38 8.21 -5.59 4.07
C THR A 38 9.25 -5.23 2.99
N ILE A 39 9.76 -6.22 2.25
CA ILE A 39 10.77 -6.02 1.18
C ILE A 39 10.37 -4.95 0.16
N PRO A 40 9.12 -4.87 -0.35
CA PRO A 40 8.74 -3.86 -1.34
C PRO A 40 8.98 -2.42 -0.89
N ASN A 41 8.92 -2.15 0.41
CA ASN A 41 9.16 -0.80 0.94
C ASN A 41 10.59 -0.29 0.68
N PHE A 42 11.57 -1.17 0.57
CA PHE A 42 12.98 -0.83 0.33
C PHE A 42 13.32 -0.70 -1.16
N ILE A 43 12.43 -1.11 -2.06
CA ILE A 43 12.62 -1.01 -3.51
C ILE A 43 12.33 0.43 -3.95
N SER A 44 13.17 1.03 -4.79
CA SER A 44 12.91 2.36 -5.35
C SER A 44 11.68 2.35 -6.26
N TRP A 45 10.98 3.49 -6.37
CA TRP A 45 9.82 3.62 -7.26
C TRP A 45 10.15 3.37 -8.73
N VAL A 46 11.37 3.67 -9.16
CA VAL A 46 11.85 3.39 -10.53
C VAL A 46 11.85 1.89 -10.82
N LEU A 47 12.35 1.07 -9.87
CA LEU A 47 12.32 -0.39 -10.01
C LEU A 47 10.90 -0.95 -9.93
N VAL A 48 10.05 -0.39 -9.07
CA VAL A 48 8.63 -0.76 -9.01
C VAL A 48 7.95 -0.50 -10.36
N TYR A 49 8.20 0.65 -10.97
CA TYR A 49 7.70 0.96 -12.31
C TYR A 49 8.22 0.00 -13.38
N ALA A 50 9.52 -0.32 -13.35
CA ALA A 50 10.11 -1.27 -14.29
C ALA A 50 9.47 -2.67 -14.19
N ILE A 51 9.21 -3.16 -12.97
CA ILE A 51 8.51 -4.42 -12.72
C ILE A 51 7.06 -4.31 -13.21
N ALA A 52 6.36 -3.23 -12.89
CA ALA A 52 5.00 -3.00 -13.35
C ALA A 52 4.93 -2.97 -14.88
N TYR A 53 5.87 -2.29 -15.54
CA TYR A 53 5.95 -2.23 -16.99
C TYR A 53 6.20 -3.62 -17.61
N ALA A 54 7.13 -4.39 -17.07
CA ALA A 54 7.43 -5.73 -17.55
C ALA A 54 6.23 -6.69 -17.45
N ILE A 55 5.34 -6.48 -16.49
CA ILE A 55 4.18 -7.34 -16.28
C ILE A 55 2.95 -6.83 -17.06
N PHE A 56 2.66 -5.52 -17.01
CA PHE A 56 1.38 -4.93 -17.42
C PHE A 56 1.41 -4.15 -18.73
N SER A 57 2.59 -4.01 -19.38
CA SER A 57 2.70 -3.36 -20.69
C SER A 57 2.02 -4.18 -21.79
N THR A 58 1.89 -3.60 -22.98
CA THR A 58 1.30 -4.25 -24.16
C THR A 58 2.02 -5.56 -24.50
N ASP A 59 3.36 -5.56 -24.43
CA ASP A 59 4.21 -6.75 -24.67
C ASP A 59 4.60 -7.45 -23.35
N GLY A 60 3.89 -7.13 -22.25
CA GLY A 60 4.21 -7.63 -20.92
C GLY A 60 3.78 -9.09 -20.70
N PHE A 61 4.32 -9.67 -19.63
CA PHE A 61 4.07 -11.06 -19.23
C PHE A 61 2.57 -11.39 -19.14
N LEU A 62 1.74 -10.46 -18.62
CA LEU A 62 0.31 -10.67 -18.47
C LEU A 62 -0.41 -10.87 -19.81
N ASN A 63 -0.10 -10.04 -20.80
CA ASN A 63 -0.69 -10.17 -22.14
C ASN A 63 -0.23 -11.45 -22.84
N GLY A 64 1.05 -11.80 -22.73
CA GLY A 64 1.58 -13.07 -23.23
C GLY A 64 0.88 -14.28 -22.62
N PHE A 65 0.69 -14.28 -21.31
CA PHE A 65 -0.02 -15.33 -20.58
C PHE A 65 -1.51 -15.42 -20.95
N LEU A 66 -2.20 -14.29 -21.08
CA LEU A 66 -3.60 -14.23 -21.52
C LEU A 66 -3.76 -14.72 -22.96
N THR A 67 -2.86 -14.34 -23.87
CA THR A 67 -2.85 -14.80 -25.24
C THR A 67 -2.66 -16.32 -25.33
N MET A 68 -1.79 -16.87 -24.47
CA MET A 68 -1.54 -18.32 -24.40
C MET A 68 -2.79 -19.10 -23.94
N ILE A 69 -3.56 -18.55 -22.99
CA ILE A 69 -4.77 -19.23 -22.47
C ILE A 69 -5.99 -19.01 -23.38
N THR A 70 -6.16 -17.80 -23.89
CA THR A 70 -7.41 -17.41 -24.60
C THR A 70 -7.30 -17.63 -26.11
N GLY A 71 -6.08 -17.78 -26.67
CA GLY A 71 -5.83 -17.91 -28.11
C GLY A 71 -6.11 -16.63 -28.91
N SER A 72 -6.48 -15.52 -28.26
CA SER A 72 -6.75 -14.22 -28.86
C SER A 72 -5.64 -13.24 -28.54
N ASN A 73 -5.27 -12.42 -29.51
CA ASN A 73 -4.19 -11.45 -29.36
C ASN A 73 -4.64 -10.30 -28.43
N HIS A 74 -4.18 -10.32 -27.18
CA HIS A 74 -4.43 -9.26 -26.19
C HIS A 74 -3.29 -8.23 -26.24
N ALA A 75 -3.57 -7.05 -26.84
CA ALA A 75 -2.63 -5.94 -26.93
C ALA A 75 -3.06 -4.76 -26.01
N THR A 76 -3.56 -5.05 -24.83
CA THR A 76 -4.07 -4.03 -23.90
C THR A 76 -2.97 -3.57 -22.96
N ASN A 77 -2.72 -2.25 -22.91
CA ASN A 77 -1.83 -1.68 -21.94
C ASN A 77 -2.58 -1.39 -20.63
N TYR A 78 -2.43 -2.29 -19.65
CA TYR A 78 -3.10 -2.15 -18.36
C TYR A 78 -2.47 -1.07 -17.46
N LEU A 79 -1.21 -0.69 -17.71
CA LEU A 79 -0.49 0.29 -16.91
C LEU A 79 -0.81 1.73 -17.34
N MET A 80 -0.80 1.99 -18.64
CA MET A 80 -0.91 3.35 -19.22
C MET A 80 -2.34 3.76 -19.58
N GLY A 81 -3.33 2.87 -19.44
CA GLY A 81 -4.72 3.19 -19.68
C GLY A 81 -5.25 4.18 -18.64
N ASP A 82 -5.99 5.19 -19.11
CA ASP A 82 -6.54 6.28 -18.27
C ASP A 82 -7.62 5.79 -17.29
N ASN A 83 -8.25 4.65 -17.60
CA ASN A 83 -9.28 4.06 -16.75
C ASN A 83 -8.71 3.53 -15.43
N GLY A 84 -9.14 4.14 -14.33
CA GLY A 84 -8.81 3.67 -12.98
C GLY A 84 -7.37 3.96 -12.53
N THR A 85 -6.70 4.97 -13.08
CA THR A 85 -5.33 5.37 -12.72
C THR A 85 -5.16 5.57 -11.21
N TRP A 86 -6.14 6.19 -10.54
CA TRP A 86 -6.14 6.39 -9.09
C TRP A 86 -6.09 5.06 -8.31
N PHE A 87 -6.87 4.06 -8.73
CA PHE A 87 -6.87 2.75 -8.08
C PHE A 87 -5.55 1.99 -8.32
N LYS A 88 -4.95 2.13 -9.50
CA LYS A 88 -3.64 1.53 -9.81
C LYS A 88 -2.56 2.14 -8.91
N MET A 89 -2.53 3.48 -8.80
CA MET A 89 -1.59 4.18 -7.92
C MET A 89 -1.78 3.80 -6.45
N LEU A 90 -3.04 3.74 -5.99
CA LEU A 90 -3.38 3.28 -4.65
C LEU A 90 -2.90 1.85 -4.41
N ALA A 91 -3.16 0.93 -5.35
CA ALA A 91 -2.75 -0.47 -5.23
C ALA A 91 -1.22 -0.62 -5.10
N TRP A 92 -0.46 0.10 -5.92
CA TRP A 92 1.01 0.12 -5.83
C TRP A 92 1.51 0.72 -4.52
N GLY A 93 0.91 1.82 -4.08
CA GLY A 93 1.23 2.45 -2.80
C GLY A 93 0.94 1.53 -1.61
N MET A 94 -0.24 0.89 -1.61
CA MET A 94 -0.63 -0.08 -0.59
C MET A 94 0.29 -1.30 -0.57
N TRP A 95 0.55 -1.91 -1.73
CA TRP A 95 1.46 -3.05 -1.83
C TRP A 95 2.85 -2.73 -1.24
N LYS A 96 3.38 -1.55 -1.55
CA LYS A 96 4.69 -1.11 -1.07
C LYS A 96 4.67 -0.76 0.42
N GLY A 97 3.62 -0.08 0.92
CA GLY A 97 3.57 0.50 2.26
C GLY A 97 2.99 -0.41 3.34
N THR A 98 2.09 -1.34 2.99
CA THR A 98 1.33 -2.13 3.97
C THR A 98 2.22 -2.95 4.90
N GLY A 99 3.25 -3.62 4.35
CA GLY A 99 4.15 -4.45 5.15
C GLY A 99 4.93 -3.64 6.20
N TRP A 100 5.41 -2.46 5.83
CA TRP A 100 6.12 -1.55 6.74
C TRP A 100 5.20 -1.02 7.83
N SER A 101 4.03 -0.52 7.47
CA SER A 101 3.05 0.00 8.44
C SER A 101 2.53 -1.10 9.38
N ALA A 102 2.40 -2.33 8.90
CA ALA A 102 1.97 -3.46 9.72
C ALA A 102 2.93 -3.77 10.87
N ILE A 103 4.23 -3.46 10.75
CA ILE A 103 5.22 -3.67 11.82
C ILE A 103 4.82 -2.87 13.07
N ILE A 104 4.36 -1.63 12.91
CA ILE A 104 3.96 -0.76 14.02
C ILE A 104 2.76 -1.39 14.74
N TYR A 105 1.78 -1.90 14.00
CA TYR A 105 0.63 -2.57 14.59
C TYR A 105 0.99 -3.90 15.26
N ILE A 106 1.92 -4.68 14.70
CA ILE A 106 2.41 -5.92 15.32
C ILE A 106 3.11 -5.61 16.65
N ALA A 107 3.89 -4.52 16.71
CA ALA A 107 4.50 -4.05 17.95
C ALA A 107 3.43 -3.63 18.97
N ALA A 108 2.39 -2.90 18.54
CA ALA A 108 1.27 -2.51 19.39
C ALA A 108 0.48 -3.72 19.93
N ILE A 109 0.23 -4.75 19.11
CA ILE A 109 -0.40 -6.00 19.55
C ILE A 109 0.43 -6.68 20.63
N SER A 110 1.76 -6.68 20.50
CA SER A 110 2.66 -7.26 21.50
C SER A 110 2.68 -6.52 22.83
N GLY A 111 2.20 -5.28 22.85
CA GLY A 111 2.04 -4.46 24.06
C GLY A 111 0.69 -4.64 24.78
N ILE A 112 -0.26 -5.37 24.19
CA ILE A 112 -1.55 -5.67 24.84
C ILE A 112 -1.33 -6.68 25.96
N ASP A 113 -1.97 -6.44 27.10
CA ASP A 113 -1.83 -7.33 28.27
C ASP A 113 -2.31 -8.76 27.95
N VAL A 114 -1.43 -9.71 28.17
CA VAL A 114 -1.68 -11.13 27.94
C VAL A 114 -2.81 -11.65 28.84
N GLN A 115 -2.97 -11.09 30.05
CA GLN A 115 -4.02 -11.48 30.99
C GLN A 115 -5.43 -11.31 30.39
N LEU A 116 -5.65 -10.32 29.52
CA LEU A 116 -6.93 -10.14 28.83
C LEU A 116 -7.25 -11.33 27.91
N TYR A 117 -6.23 -11.85 27.21
CA TYR A 117 -6.41 -13.01 26.34
C TYR A 117 -6.61 -14.32 27.14
N GLU A 118 -5.95 -14.44 28.31
CA GLU A 118 -6.11 -15.57 29.21
C GLU A 118 -7.50 -15.57 29.84
N ALA A 119 -7.97 -14.45 30.38
CA ALA A 119 -9.32 -14.29 30.90
C ALA A 119 -10.39 -14.65 29.85
N ALA A 120 -10.27 -14.09 28.64
CA ALA A 120 -11.17 -14.40 27.55
C ALA A 120 -11.12 -15.89 27.13
N THR A 121 -9.99 -16.58 27.37
CA THR A 121 -9.90 -18.03 27.12
C THR A 121 -10.70 -18.83 28.15
N VAL A 122 -10.64 -18.43 29.42
CA VAL A 122 -11.40 -19.01 30.50
C VAL A 122 -12.92 -18.82 30.28
N ASP A 123 -13.30 -17.63 29.79
CA ASP A 123 -14.69 -17.32 29.43
C ASP A 123 -15.16 -18.02 28.14
N GLY A 124 -14.34 -18.87 27.52
CA GLY A 124 -14.69 -19.62 26.33
C GLY A 124 -14.71 -18.82 25.03
N ALA A 125 -14.12 -17.60 25.01
CA ALA A 125 -14.08 -16.77 23.82
C ALA A 125 -13.24 -17.41 22.70
N GLY A 126 -13.83 -17.49 21.51
CA GLY A 126 -13.18 -17.95 20.29
C GLY A 126 -12.15 -16.93 19.76
N ARG A 127 -11.35 -17.35 18.77
CA ARG A 127 -10.28 -16.51 18.18
C ARG A 127 -10.82 -15.19 17.61
N PHE A 128 -11.92 -15.24 16.87
CA PHE A 128 -12.55 -14.04 16.29
C PHE A 128 -13.09 -13.09 17.35
N GLN A 129 -13.64 -13.63 18.46
CA GLN A 129 -14.10 -12.81 19.57
C GLN A 129 -12.93 -12.07 20.24
N LYS A 130 -11.80 -12.73 20.47
CA LYS A 130 -10.59 -12.11 21.01
C LYS A 130 -10.05 -11.01 20.08
N MET A 131 -10.02 -11.28 18.76
CA MET A 131 -9.60 -10.26 17.77
C MET A 131 -10.50 -9.03 17.83
N TRP A 132 -11.83 -9.23 17.89
CA TRP A 132 -12.80 -8.13 17.81
C TRP A 132 -12.92 -7.34 19.12
N TYR A 133 -12.89 -8.01 20.28
CA TYR A 133 -13.14 -7.39 21.57
C TYR A 133 -11.88 -7.02 22.35
N ILE A 134 -10.70 -7.57 22.02
CA ILE A 134 -9.45 -7.29 22.72
C ILE A 134 -8.45 -6.63 21.76
N THR A 135 -8.11 -7.33 20.67
CA THR A 135 -7.03 -6.86 19.77
C THR A 135 -7.42 -5.58 19.06
N LEU A 136 -8.60 -5.52 18.45
CA LEU A 136 -9.04 -4.36 17.69
C LEU A 136 -9.19 -3.09 18.55
N PRO A 137 -9.87 -3.13 19.71
CA PRO A 137 -9.91 -1.96 20.60
C PRO A 137 -8.54 -1.56 21.14
N GLY A 138 -7.68 -2.53 21.45
CA GLY A 138 -6.31 -2.29 21.90
C GLY A 138 -5.43 -1.58 20.86
N LEU A 139 -5.75 -1.73 19.57
CA LEU A 139 -5.05 -1.07 18.47
C LEU A 139 -5.59 0.33 18.14
N LEU A 140 -6.78 0.70 18.59
CA LEU A 140 -7.40 1.98 18.26
C LEU A 140 -6.52 3.19 18.60
N PRO A 141 -5.84 3.28 19.76
CA PRO A 141 -4.96 4.39 20.06
C PRO A 141 -3.83 4.55 19.03
N THR A 142 -3.19 3.43 18.66
CA THR A 142 -2.13 3.40 17.64
C THR A 142 -2.67 3.80 16.27
N TYR A 143 -3.85 3.30 15.91
CA TYR A 143 -4.54 3.66 14.66
C TYR A 143 -4.83 5.17 14.60
N CYS A 144 -5.36 5.76 15.69
CA CYS A 144 -5.63 7.20 15.74
C CYS A 144 -4.36 8.03 15.54
N VAL A 145 -3.25 7.65 16.16
CA VAL A 145 -1.96 8.35 15.98
C VAL A 145 -1.50 8.27 14.53
N LEU A 146 -1.51 7.08 13.94
CA LEU A 146 -1.10 6.89 12.54
C LEU A 146 -2.04 7.57 11.55
N LEU A 147 -3.33 7.62 11.85
CA LEU A 147 -4.32 8.36 11.05
C LEU A 147 -4.05 9.85 11.09
N LEU A 148 -3.76 10.42 12.28
CA LEU A 148 -3.38 11.82 12.41
C LEU A 148 -2.10 12.14 11.64
N MET A 149 -1.09 11.25 11.66
CA MET A 149 0.12 11.40 10.86
C MET A 149 -0.18 11.33 9.35
N ALA A 150 -1.07 10.44 8.93
CA ALA A 150 -1.50 10.35 7.53
C ALA A 150 -2.22 11.64 7.08
N VAL A 151 -3.08 12.21 7.93
CA VAL A 151 -3.76 13.49 7.66
C VAL A 151 -2.74 14.63 7.60
N ALA A 152 -1.77 14.68 8.51
CA ALA A 152 -0.69 15.68 8.47
C ALA A 152 0.16 15.56 7.19
N GLY A 153 0.35 14.33 6.69
CA GLY A 153 1.07 14.03 5.46
C GLY A 153 0.30 14.29 4.15
N ILE A 154 -0.94 14.79 4.20
CA ILE A 154 -1.76 15.04 2.99
C ILE A 154 -1.06 15.99 2.00
N LEU A 155 -0.32 16.96 2.51
CA LEU A 155 0.41 17.92 1.67
C LEU A 155 1.67 17.32 1.04
N SER A 156 2.15 16.18 1.52
CA SER A 156 3.38 15.49 1.10
C SER A 156 3.02 14.08 0.58
N ASN A 157 2.45 14.01 -0.61
CA ASN A 157 1.87 12.77 -1.17
C ASN A 157 2.87 11.81 -1.83
N GLY A 158 4.17 11.96 -1.59
CA GLY A 158 5.17 11.07 -2.17
C GLY A 158 5.35 11.28 -3.68
N MET A 159 5.86 12.43 -4.08
CA MET A 159 6.11 12.86 -5.45
C MET A 159 6.78 11.79 -6.31
N ASP A 160 7.72 11.02 -5.75
CA ASP A 160 8.52 10.01 -6.46
C ASP A 160 7.66 8.95 -7.17
N GLN A 161 6.58 8.50 -6.54
CA GLN A 161 5.65 7.55 -7.16
C GLN A 161 5.02 8.15 -8.41
N TYR A 162 4.47 9.36 -8.28
CA TYR A 162 3.71 10.01 -9.35
C TYR A 162 4.61 10.46 -10.49
N LEU A 163 5.81 10.95 -10.19
CA LEU A 163 6.80 11.37 -11.18
C LEU A 163 7.22 10.21 -12.09
N VAL A 164 7.44 9.01 -11.52
CA VAL A 164 7.89 7.84 -12.27
C VAL A 164 6.76 7.21 -13.09
N PHE A 165 5.52 7.25 -12.60
CA PHE A 165 4.35 6.70 -13.30
C PHE A 165 3.68 7.71 -14.24
N GLU A 166 4.19 8.94 -14.33
CA GLU A 166 3.67 9.96 -15.24
C GLU A 166 3.94 9.58 -16.69
N THR A 167 2.90 9.62 -17.50
CA THR A 167 2.96 9.43 -18.96
C THR A 167 2.18 10.53 -19.66
N ALA A 168 2.43 10.74 -20.95
CA ALA A 168 1.72 11.75 -21.73
C ALA A 168 0.19 11.59 -21.69
N ASN A 169 -0.31 10.35 -21.50
CA ASN A 169 -1.74 10.04 -21.50
C ASN A 169 -2.41 10.25 -20.14
N ASN A 170 -1.65 10.24 -19.03
CA ASN A 170 -2.21 10.31 -17.67
C ASN A 170 -1.75 11.55 -16.87
N SER A 171 -0.94 12.42 -17.48
CA SER A 171 -0.35 13.59 -16.81
C SER A 171 -1.38 14.50 -16.13
N GLY A 172 -2.54 14.71 -16.76
CA GLY A 172 -3.63 15.52 -16.18
C GLY A 172 -4.38 14.84 -15.02
N THR A 173 -4.36 13.51 -14.95
CA THR A 173 -5.09 12.73 -13.94
C THR A 173 -4.23 12.43 -12.72
N ILE A 174 -2.91 12.27 -12.92
CA ILE A 174 -1.97 11.84 -11.89
C ILE A 174 -1.34 13.00 -11.11
N GLU A 175 -1.62 14.24 -11.49
CA GLU A 175 -1.02 15.43 -10.92
C GLU A 175 -1.42 15.62 -9.45
N VAL A 176 -0.46 15.42 -8.55
CA VAL A 176 -0.59 15.71 -7.11
C VAL A 176 0.04 17.07 -6.81
N LEU A 177 -0.29 17.65 -5.65
CA LEU A 177 0.16 18.98 -5.26
C LEU A 177 1.68 19.13 -5.32
N ASP A 178 2.42 18.15 -4.83
CA ASP A 178 3.90 18.13 -4.84
C ASP A 178 4.44 18.19 -6.28
N LEU A 179 3.85 17.40 -7.18
CA LEU A 179 4.25 17.36 -8.59
C LEU A 179 3.88 18.65 -9.32
N TYR A 180 2.73 19.24 -9.00
CA TYR A 180 2.30 20.53 -9.53
C TYR A 180 3.26 21.67 -9.15
N VAL A 181 3.74 21.70 -7.92
CA VAL A 181 4.73 22.71 -7.47
C VAL A 181 6.11 22.46 -8.04
N TYR A 182 6.52 21.20 -8.16
CA TYR A 182 7.84 20.81 -8.67
C TYR A 182 8.06 21.19 -10.15
N LYS A 183 7.07 20.94 -11.02
CA LYS A 183 7.16 21.18 -12.45
C LYS A 183 7.55 22.63 -12.83
N PRO A 184 6.81 23.66 -12.37
CA PRO A 184 7.17 25.05 -12.71
C PRO A 184 8.57 25.45 -12.24
N VAL A 185 8.97 25.02 -11.04
CA VAL A 185 10.29 25.31 -10.47
C VAL A 185 11.39 24.66 -11.32
N SER A 186 11.25 23.40 -11.69
CA SER A 186 12.21 22.68 -12.52
C SER A 186 12.33 23.29 -13.92
N TYR A 187 11.20 23.65 -14.55
CA TYR A 187 11.19 24.26 -15.89
C TYR A 187 11.76 25.68 -15.91
N THR A 188 11.53 26.47 -14.86
CA THR A 188 12.09 27.84 -14.79
C THR A 188 13.60 27.82 -14.59
N HIS A 189 14.14 26.91 -13.79
CA HIS A 189 15.58 26.74 -13.60
C HIS A 189 16.30 26.23 -14.85
N LEU A 190 15.67 25.31 -15.61
CA LEU A 190 16.26 24.79 -16.87
C LEU A 190 16.24 25.83 -18.01
N ARG A 191 15.37 26.85 -17.95
CA ARG A 191 15.30 27.93 -18.95
C ARG A 191 16.24 29.13 -18.65
N ALA A 192 16.81 29.17 -17.45
CA ALA A 192 17.72 30.24 -17.00
C ALA A 192 19.20 29.95 -17.32
N HIS A 193 19.50 28.85 -17.97
CA HIS A 193 20.79 28.47 -18.52
C HIS A 193 20.67 28.21 -20.04
#